data_4cadfda830e8310d4f80c7e6f1832d67
#
_entry.id   4cadfda830e8310d4f80c7e6f1832d67
#
_cell.length_a   1.000
_cell.length_b   1.000
_cell.length_c   1.000
_cell.angle_alpha   90.00
_cell.angle_beta   90.00
_cell.angle_gamma   90.00
#
_symmetry.space_group_name_H-M   'P 1'
#
loop_
_entity.id
_entity.type
_entity.pdbx_description
1 polymer ?
#
loop_
_entity_poly.entity_id
_entity_poly.type
_entity_poly.pdbx_seq_one_letter_code
_entity_poly.pdbx_strand_id
1 'polypeptide(L)'
;MKYKRFEELPVWESAINLAKKTFMMFENDHQKPYGDLRNQVERAALSVSNNIAEGFERGTTQELLTFIYVARGSAGEVRSMFCLMDRLAAFAHLKSEISDLKSLSESISRQLRAWADSLQNSNIKGQRYLSSQSKQKSDRQREINSFMEELKRIQHQKV
;
A
#
# COMPACT_ATOMS: atom_id res chain seq x y z
N MET A 1 -9.86 -0.26 -12.44
CA MET A 1 -9.84 -0.09 -10.97
C MET A 1 -11.19 0.44 -10.48
N LYS A 2 -11.61 0.05 -9.26
CA LYS A 2 -12.85 0.54 -8.63
C LYS A 2 -12.72 2.02 -8.22
N TYR A 3 -11.52 2.46 -7.79
CA TYR A 3 -11.24 3.80 -7.29
C TYR A 3 -10.59 4.67 -8.37
N LYS A 4 -10.97 5.94 -8.43
CA LYS A 4 -10.45 6.94 -9.39
C LYS A 4 -9.33 7.79 -8.80
N ARG A 5 -9.30 7.94 -7.49
CA ARG A 5 -8.36 8.78 -6.75
C ARG A 5 -7.82 7.98 -5.56
N PHE A 6 -6.59 8.26 -5.13
CA PHE A 6 -6.00 7.56 -3.99
C PHE A 6 -6.71 7.88 -2.67
N GLU A 7 -7.32 9.07 -2.57
CA GLU A 7 -8.07 9.50 -1.38
C GLU A 7 -9.33 8.65 -1.14
N GLU A 8 -9.80 7.93 -2.15
CA GLU A 8 -10.94 7.00 -2.05
C GLU A 8 -10.53 5.63 -1.49
N LEU A 9 -9.23 5.37 -1.34
CA LEU A 9 -8.70 4.09 -0.85
C LEU A 9 -8.84 3.98 0.67
N PRO A 10 -9.56 2.99 1.20
CA PRO A 10 -9.68 2.81 2.66
C PRO A 10 -8.33 2.61 3.36
N VAL A 11 -7.36 1.99 2.70
CA VAL A 11 -6.02 1.79 3.25
C VAL A 11 -5.22 3.09 3.30
N TRP A 12 -5.42 4.01 2.35
CA TRP A 12 -4.81 5.33 2.39
C TRP A 12 -5.38 6.18 3.54
N GLU A 13 -6.70 6.17 3.71
CA GLU A 13 -7.36 6.86 4.84
C GLU A 13 -6.87 6.30 6.18
N SER A 14 -6.71 4.98 6.30
CA SER A 14 -6.13 4.36 7.49
C SER A 14 -4.68 4.82 7.73
N ALA A 15 -3.88 4.99 6.67
CA ALA A 15 -2.49 5.45 6.75
C ALA A 15 -2.39 6.93 7.14
N ILE A 16 -3.26 7.79 6.61
CA ILE A 16 -3.37 9.21 7.03
C ILE A 16 -3.77 9.29 8.51
N ASN A 17 -4.71 8.48 8.94
CA ASN A 17 -5.11 8.44 10.35
C ASN A 17 -3.97 7.96 11.27
N LEU A 18 -3.16 7.00 10.82
CA LEU A 18 -1.94 6.58 11.54
C LEU A 18 -0.98 7.75 11.70
N ALA A 19 -0.65 8.46 10.62
CA ALA A 19 0.24 9.62 10.66
C ALA A 19 -0.33 10.70 11.59
N LYS A 20 -1.59 11.10 11.40
CA LYS A 20 -2.27 12.12 12.22
C LYS A 20 -2.20 11.77 13.72
N LYS A 21 -2.58 10.55 14.09
CA LYS A 21 -2.56 10.12 15.50
C LYS A 21 -1.14 10.07 16.06
N THR A 22 -0.14 9.69 15.26
CA THR A 22 1.28 9.70 15.67
C THR A 22 1.73 11.12 15.97
N PHE A 23 1.47 12.08 15.09
CA PHE A 23 1.80 13.50 15.33
C PHE A 23 1.09 14.06 16.58
N MET A 24 -0.22 13.82 16.70
CA MET A 24 -1.01 14.30 17.85
C MET A 24 -0.53 13.71 19.19
N MET A 25 -0.13 12.44 19.23
CA MET A 25 0.41 11.80 20.42
C MET A 25 1.66 12.53 20.89
N PHE A 26 2.57 12.88 19.98
CA PHE A 26 3.80 13.59 20.34
C PHE A 26 3.62 15.10 20.56
N GLU A 27 2.66 15.73 19.89
CA GLU A 27 2.32 17.13 20.13
C GLU A 27 1.86 17.35 21.58
N ASN A 28 1.06 16.41 22.08
CA ASN A 28 0.51 16.44 23.45
C ASN A 28 1.49 15.92 24.51
N ASP A 29 2.64 15.32 24.10
CA ASP A 29 3.63 14.83 25.06
C ASP A 29 4.58 15.94 25.53
N HIS A 30 4.32 16.45 26.70
CA HIS A 30 5.13 17.49 27.32
C HIS A 30 6.53 17.04 27.75
N GLN A 31 6.75 15.74 27.94
CA GLN A 31 8.05 15.19 28.37
C GLN A 31 9.06 15.10 27.23
N LYS A 32 8.60 15.00 25.99
CA LYS A 32 9.42 14.94 24.75
C LYS A 32 10.67 14.05 24.82
N PRO A 33 10.57 12.81 25.34
CA PRO A 33 11.73 11.94 25.41
C PRO A 33 12.18 11.49 24.01
N TYR A 34 13.48 11.29 23.83
CA TYR A 34 14.07 10.69 22.62
C TYR A 34 13.61 11.33 21.29
N GLY A 35 13.95 12.62 21.09
CA GLY A 35 13.53 13.40 19.91
C GLY A 35 13.83 12.74 18.57
N ASP A 36 14.96 12.07 18.41
CA ASP A 36 15.31 11.37 17.16
C ASP A 36 14.39 10.19 16.89
N LEU A 37 13.98 9.43 17.90
CA LEU A 37 13.03 8.32 17.76
C LEU A 37 11.64 8.85 17.36
N ARG A 38 11.22 9.98 17.93
CA ARG A 38 9.97 10.67 17.53
C ARG A 38 10.02 11.03 16.04
N ASN A 39 11.06 11.76 15.64
CA ASN A 39 11.23 12.19 14.25
C ASN A 39 11.23 11.01 13.28
N GLN A 40 11.82 9.87 13.67
CA GLN A 40 11.85 8.68 12.82
C GLN A 40 10.46 8.05 12.68
N VAL A 41 9.71 7.88 13.78
CA VAL A 41 8.37 7.27 13.70
C VAL A 41 7.38 8.18 12.97
N GLU A 42 7.46 9.51 13.14
CA GLU A 42 6.64 10.49 12.42
C GLU A 42 6.92 10.40 10.90
N ARG A 43 8.19 10.38 10.50
CA ARG A 43 8.56 10.21 9.08
C ARG A 43 8.12 8.87 8.52
N ALA A 44 8.30 7.79 9.26
CA ALA A 44 7.86 6.46 8.83
C ALA A 44 6.32 6.40 8.69
N ALA A 45 5.57 6.99 9.63
CA ALA A 45 4.11 7.04 9.58
C ALA A 45 3.61 7.81 8.34
N LEU A 46 4.21 8.98 8.06
CA LEU A 46 3.90 9.77 6.87
C LEU A 46 4.28 9.03 5.58
N SER A 47 5.40 8.30 5.59
CA SER A 47 5.88 7.52 4.45
C SER A 47 4.87 6.45 3.99
N VAL A 48 4.06 5.89 4.90
CA VAL A 48 3.03 4.91 4.55
C VAL A 48 2.03 5.51 3.56
N SER A 49 1.40 6.63 3.91
CA SER A 49 0.38 7.28 3.06
C SER A 49 0.97 7.84 1.77
N ASN A 50 2.18 8.40 1.82
CA ASN A 50 2.85 8.97 0.66
C ASN A 50 3.17 7.89 -0.37
N ASN A 51 3.68 6.73 0.04
CA ASN A 51 3.97 5.63 -0.89
C ASN A 51 2.69 5.03 -1.49
N ILE A 52 1.59 4.96 -0.75
CA ILE A 52 0.29 4.55 -1.30
C ILE A 52 -0.15 5.52 -2.40
N ALA A 53 -0.11 6.82 -2.13
CA ALA A 53 -0.48 7.86 -3.09
C ALA A 53 0.44 7.82 -4.32
N GLU A 54 1.75 7.80 -4.13
CA GLU A 54 2.72 7.75 -5.22
C GLU A 54 2.50 6.50 -6.10
N GLY A 55 2.37 5.33 -5.49
CA GLY A 55 2.12 4.09 -6.25
C GLY A 55 0.80 4.13 -7.01
N PHE A 56 -0.24 4.78 -6.46
CA PHE A 56 -1.53 4.94 -7.13
C PHE A 56 -1.42 5.82 -8.37
N GLU A 57 -0.66 6.90 -8.31
CA GLU A 57 -0.44 7.83 -9.43
C GLU A 57 0.50 7.25 -10.52
N ARG A 58 1.24 6.16 -10.23
CA ARG A 58 2.08 5.48 -11.24
C ARG A 58 1.21 4.77 -12.29
N GLY A 59 1.73 4.71 -13.53
CA GLY A 59 0.99 4.22 -14.70
C GLY A 59 0.83 2.71 -14.79
N THR A 60 1.68 1.92 -14.13
CA THR A 60 1.71 0.47 -14.28
C THR A 60 1.38 -0.28 -12.98
N THR A 61 0.87 -1.50 -13.11
CA THR A 61 0.61 -2.39 -11.95
C THR A 61 1.90 -2.76 -11.23
N GLN A 62 3.01 -2.92 -11.96
CA GLN A 62 4.29 -3.28 -11.36
C GLN A 62 4.85 -2.16 -10.47
N GLU A 63 4.78 -0.90 -10.92
CA GLU A 63 5.17 0.24 -10.10
C GLU A 63 4.28 0.35 -8.85
N LEU A 64 2.95 0.25 -9.02
CA LEU A 64 2.03 0.26 -7.87
C LEU A 64 2.40 -0.82 -6.85
N LEU A 65 2.68 -2.05 -7.27
CA LEU A 65 3.09 -3.15 -6.38
C LEU A 65 4.37 -2.80 -5.62
N THR A 66 5.36 -2.20 -6.29
CA THR A 66 6.61 -1.77 -5.66
C THR A 66 6.32 -0.79 -4.52
N PHE A 67 5.51 0.25 -4.78
CA PHE A 67 5.17 1.24 -3.76
C PHE A 67 4.28 0.70 -2.64
N ILE A 68 3.39 -0.25 -2.92
CA ILE A 68 2.63 -0.97 -1.88
C ILE A 68 3.57 -1.71 -0.93
N TYR A 69 4.62 -2.37 -1.44
CA TYR A 69 5.60 -3.04 -0.59
C TYR A 69 6.45 -2.05 0.21
N VAL A 70 6.83 -0.89 -0.36
CA VAL A 70 7.52 0.19 0.38
C VAL A 70 6.63 0.75 1.50
N ALA A 71 5.37 1.04 1.20
CA ALA A 71 4.38 1.49 2.20
C ALA A 71 4.21 0.45 3.33
N ARG A 72 4.16 -0.84 2.98
CA ARG A 72 4.08 -1.94 3.95
C ARG A 72 5.34 -2.02 4.82
N GLY A 73 6.52 -1.82 4.24
CA GLY A 73 7.79 -1.71 4.97
C GLY A 73 7.75 -0.58 6.00
N SER A 74 7.31 0.61 5.57
CA SER A 74 7.15 1.78 6.45
C SER A 74 6.16 1.53 7.60
N ALA A 75 5.04 0.84 7.35
CA ALA A 75 4.11 0.43 8.41
C ALA A 75 4.75 -0.56 9.39
N GLY A 76 5.64 -1.44 8.91
CA GLY A 76 6.46 -2.33 9.74
C GLY A 76 7.45 -1.57 10.63
N GLU A 77 8.12 -0.54 10.09
CA GLU A 77 9.02 0.34 10.85
C GLU A 77 8.28 1.07 11.96
N VAL A 78 7.14 1.69 11.65
CA VAL A 78 6.28 2.36 12.65
C VAL A 78 5.94 1.39 13.78
N ARG A 79 5.45 0.19 13.45
CA ARG A 79 5.10 -0.83 14.45
C ARG A 79 6.31 -1.24 15.29
N SER A 80 7.49 -1.41 14.68
CA SER A 80 8.73 -1.76 15.38
C SER A 80 9.13 -0.68 16.38
N MET A 81 9.09 0.59 15.98
CA MET A 81 9.41 1.71 16.86
C MET A 81 8.42 1.84 18.02
N PHE A 82 7.13 1.66 17.79
CA PHE A 82 6.15 1.61 18.88
C PHE A 82 6.34 0.39 19.80
N CYS A 83 6.82 -0.75 19.30
CA CYS A 83 7.21 -1.87 20.14
C CYS A 83 8.42 -1.55 21.03
N LEU A 84 9.35 -0.72 20.57
CA LEU A 84 10.45 -0.20 21.40
C LEU A 84 9.92 0.77 22.45
N MET A 85 9.13 1.77 22.05
CA MET A 85 8.56 2.76 22.97
C MET A 85 7.75 2.11 24.09
N ASP A 86 6.96 1.07 23.79
CA ASP A 86 6.18 0.30 24.77
C ASP A 86 7.03 -0.33 25.89
N ARG A 87 8.33 -0.55 25.62
CA ARG A 87 9.30 -1.11 26.57
C ARG A 87 10.12 -0.07 27.33
N LEU A 88 10.04 1.19 26.94
CA LEU A 88 10.79 2.28 27.55
C LEU A 88 9.95 2.96 28.62
N ALA A 89 10.49 3.06 29.85
CA ALA A 89 9.79 3.69 30.97
C ALA A 89 9.38 5.14 30.68
N ALA A 90 10.16 5.86 29.87
CA ALA A 90 9.87 7.24 29.47
C ALA A 90 8.54 7.41 28.71
N PHE A 91 8.00 6.34 28.10
CA PHE A 91 6.72 6.34 27.38
C PHE A 91 5.59 5.64 28.15
N ALA A 92 5.79 5.33 29.44
CA ALA A 92 4.80 4.61 30.24
C ALA A 92 3.43 5.32 30.31
N HIS A 93 3.42 6.65 30.20
CA HIS A 93 2.22 7.48 30.21
C HIS A 93 1.45 7.47 28.87
N LEU A 94 2.04 6.94 27.77
CA LEU A 94 1.46 6.83 26.43
C LEU A 94 1.12 5.38 26.03
N LYS A 95 1.06 4.46 26.98
CA LYS A 95 0.89 3.02 26.67
C LYS A 95 -0.39 2.72 25.89
N SER A 96 -1.48 3.40 26.18
CA SER A 96 -2.75 3.21 25.46
C SER A 96 -2.63 3.61 24.00
N GLU A 97 -2.12 4.81 23.75
CA GLU A 97 -1.93 5.38 22.41
C GLU A 97 -0.95 4.54 21.61
N ILE A 98 0.15 4.11 22.20
CA ILE A 98 1.14 3.23 21.59
C ILE A 98 0.51 1.88 21.19
N SER A 99 -0.31 1.29 22.06
CA SER A 99 -1.02 0.03 21.77
C SER A 99 -1.96 0.17 20.57
N ASP A 100 -2.72 1.26 20.52
CA ASP A 100 -3.65 1.55 19.43
C ASP A 100 -2.90 1.76 18.10
N LEU A 101 -1.81 2.51 18.12
CA LEU A 101 -0.99 2.79 16.94
C LEU A 101 -0.25 1.54 16.43
N LYS A 102 0.18 0.65 17.32
CA LYS A 102 0.70 -0.69 16.93
C LYS A 102 -0.36 -1.50 16.19
N SER A 103 -1.57 -1.55 16.73
CA SER A 103 -2.69 -2.29 16.15
C SER A 103 -3.12 -1.72 14.80
N LEU A 104 -3.15 -0.38 14.67
CA LEU A 104 -3.46 0.30 13.42
C LEU A 104 -2.39 0.03 12.35
N SER A 105 -1.10 0.11 12.72
CA SER A 105 0.01 -0.18 11.80
C SER A 105 -0.04 -1.62 11.29
N GLU A 106 -0.39 -2.57 12.14
CA GLU A 106 -0.57 -3.97 11.76
C GLU A 106 -1.76 -4.15 10.81
N SER A 107 -2.89 -3.50 11.09
CA SER A 107 -4.07 -3.52 10.23
C SER A 107 -3.75 -3.00 8.82
N ILE A 108 -3.04 -1.86 8.72
CA ILE A 108 -2.58 -1.29 7.45
C ILE A 108 -1.67 -2.27 6.71
N SER A 109 -0.72 -2.88 7.39
CA SER A 109 0.19 -3.87 6.78
C SER A 109 -0.58 -5.06 6.19
N ARG A 110 -1.64 -5.55 6.86
CA ARG A 110 -2.52 -6.62 6.34
C ARG A 110 -3.33 -6.16 5.14
N GLN A 111 -3.88 -4.95 5.16
CA GLN A 111 -4.63 -4.38 4.03
C GLN A 111 -3.73 -4.23 2.79
N LEU A 112 -2.51 -3.72 2.96
CA LEU A 112 -1.54 -3.56 1.88
C LEU A 112 -1.14 -4.91 1.29
N ARG A 113 -0.96 -5.94 2.12
CA ARG A 113 -0.69 -7.29 1.65
C ARG A 113 -1.85 -7.84 0.82
N ALA A 114 -3.07 -7.77 1.33
CA ALA A 114 -4.25 -8.25 0.61
C ALA A 114 -4.43 -7.53 -0.73
N TRP A 115 -4.13 -6.23 -0.78
CA TRP A 115 -4.17 -5.46 -2.02
C TRP A 115 -3.07 -5.91 -3.00
N ALA A 116 -1.84 -6.10 -2.54
CA ALA A 116 -0.74 -6.61 -3.37
C ALA A 116 -1.09 -8.00 -3.95
N ASP A 117 -1.58 -8.91 -3.11
CA ASP A 117 -1.99 -10.26 -3.53
C ASP A 117 -3.11 -10.19 -4.61
N SER A 118 -4.09 -9.30 -4.43
CA SER A 118 -5.15 -9.06 -5.42
C SER A 118 -4.61 -8.54 -6.76
N LEU A 119 -3.65 -7.62 -6.73
CA LEU A 119 -3.02 -7.08 -7.94
C LEU A 119 -2.17 -8.12 -8.67
N GLN A 120 -1.43 -8.95 -7.95
CA GLN A 120 -0.60 -10.02 -8.52
C GLN A 120 -1.46 -11.08 -9.23
N ASN A 121 -2.64 -11.37 -8.68
CA ASN A 121 -3.60 -12.32 -9.25
C ASN A 121 -4.50 -11.71 -10.32
N SER A 122 -4.36 -10.40 -10.60
CA SER A 122 -5.15 -9.73 -11.63
C SER A 122 -4.57 -9.96 -13.03
N ASN A 123 -5.45 -9.96 -14.04
CA ASN A 123 -5.04 -10.06 -15.45
C ASN A 123 -4.44 -8.74 -15.99
N ILE A 124 -4.37 -7.68 -15.18
CA ILE A 124 -3.86 -6.36 -15.57
C ILE A 124 -2.35 -6.33 -15.32
N LYS A 125 -1.57 -6.81 -16.26
CA LYS A 125 -0.09 -6.88 -16.18
C LYS A 125 0.64 -5.72 -16.87
N GLY A 126 -0.01 -4.62 -17.14
CA GLY A 126 0.60 -3.53 -17.89
C GLY A 126 0.10 -2.17 -17.42
N GLN A 127 -0.02 -1.27 -18.39
CA GLN A 127 -0.49 0.09 -18.15
C GLN A 127 -1.93 0.08 -17.62
N ARG A 128 -2.17 0.72 -16.49
CA ARG A 128 -3.47 0.74 -15.79
C ARG A 128 -4.47 1.73 -16.40
N TYR A 129 -3.95 2.81 -16.95
CA TYR A 129 -4.75 3.86 -17.60
C TYR A 129 -4.51 3.77 -19.11
N LEU A 130 -5.27 2.91 -19.76
CA LEU A 130 -5.25 2.81 -21.22
C LEU A 130 -6.08 3.94 -21.81
N SER A 131 -5.50 4.69 -22.76
CA SER A 131 -6.31 5.54 -23.63
C SER A 131 -7.30 4.67 -24.40
N SER A 132 -8.42 5.24 -24.88
CA SER A 132 -9.43 4.49 -25.65
C SER A 132 -8.81 3.76 -26.85
N GLN A 133 -7.80 4.34 -27.50
CA GLN A 133 -7.05 3.71 -28.59
C GLN A 133 -6.18 2.54 -28.14
N SER A 134 -5.50 2.67 -26.99
CA SER A 134 -4.69 1.58 -26.43
C SER A 134 -5.55 0.43 -25.95
N LYS A 135 -6.74 0.72 -25.41
CA LYS A 135 -7.73 -0.28 -25.01
C LYS A 135 -8.22 -1.08 -26.23
N GLN A 136 -8.62 -0.40 -27.31
CA GLN A 136 -9.02 -1.06 -28.55
C GLN A 136 -7.91 -1.93 -29.15
N LYS A 137 -6.65 -1.46 -29.14
CA LYS A 137 -5.51 -2.27 -29.59
C LYS A 137 -5.31 -3.52 -28.72
N SER A 138 -5.43 -3.38 -27.40
CA SER A 138 -5.28 -4.49 -26.46
C SER A 138 -6.39 -5.53 -26.65
N ASP A 139 -7.64 -5.08 -26.80
CA ASP A 139 -8.80 -5.97 -26.99
C ASP A 139 -8.68 -6.71 -28.31
N ARG A 140 -8.32 -6.01 -29.39
CA ARG A 140 -8.08 -6.64 -30.72
C ARG A 140 -6.94 -7.66 -30.67
N GLN A 141 -5.86 -7.38 -29.95
CA GLN A 141 -4.75 -8.33 -29.81
C GLN A 141 -5.15 -9.58 -29.02
N ARG A 142 -6.02 -9.44 -28.01
CA ARG A 142 -6.58 -10.59 -27.26
C ARG A 142 -7.46 -11.46 -28.16
N GLU A 143 -8.30 -10.86 -28.97
CA GLU A 143 -9.14 -11.60 -29.95
C GLU A 143 -8.28 -12.38 -30.95
N ILE A 144 -7.23 -11.74 -31.49
CA ILE A 144 -6.29 -12.41 -32.39
C ILE A 144 -5.60 -13.59 -31.71
N ASN A 145 -5.11 -13.41 -30.49
CA ASN A 145 -4.43 -14.47 -29.76
C ASN A 145 -5.38 -15.64 -29.44
N SER A 146 -6.61 -15.35 -29.01
CA SER A 146 -7.65 -16.36 -28.78
C SER A 146 -7.97 -17.16 -30.04
N PHE A 147 -8.13 -16.48 -31.17
CA PHE A 147 -8.36 -17.12 -32.45
C PHE A 147 -7.18 -18.01 -32.91
N MET A 148 -5.95 -17.55 -32.72
CA MET A 148 -4.74 -18.32 -33.01
C MET A 148 -4.60 -19.58 -32.13
N GLU A 149 -5.00 -19.50 -30.87
CA GLU A 149 -5.03 -20.68 -29.98
C GLU A 149 -6.10 -21.69 -30.41
N GLU A 150 -7.26 -21.21 -30.85
CA GLU A 150 -8.32 -22.07 -31.36
C GLU A 150 -7.92 -22.78 -32.66
N LEU A 151 -7.28 -22.06 -33.58
CA LEU A 151 -6.71 -22.65 -34.79
C LEU A 151 -5.68 -23.75 -34.49
N LYS A 152 -4.78 -23.53 -33.55
CA LYS A 152 -3.82 -24.53 -33.08
C LYS A 152 -4.50 -25.79 -32.53
N ARG A 153 -5.56 -25.63 -31.73
CA ARG A 153 -6.34 -26.76 -31.19
C ARG A 153 -6.99 -27.58 -32.30
N ILE A 154 -7.57 -26.92 -33.32
CA ILE A 154 -8.20 -27.59 -34.46
C ILE A 154 -7.16 -28.35 -35.29
N GLN A 155 -5.96 -27.79 -35.49
CA GLN A 155 -4.88 -28.45 -36.21
C GLN A 155 -4.37 -29.71 -35.48
N HIS A 156 -4.29 -29.67 -34.12
CA HIS A 156 -3.88 -30.84 -33.35
C HIS A 156 -4.94 -31.94 -33.22
N GLN A 157 -6.21 -31.65 -33.53
CA GLN A 157 -7.29 -32.66 -33.53
C GLN A 157 -7.42 -33.41 -34.85
N LYS A 158 -6.69 -33.00 -35.90
CA LYS A 158 -6.73 -33.62 -37.22
C LYS A 158 -5.54 -34.55 -37.53
N VAL A 159 -4.72 -34.84 -36.51
CA VAL A 159 -3.64 -35.85 -36.56
C VAL A 159 -3.99 -36.99 -35.60
#